data_c05bf4e8f1e4e0c9c042c3ab59cec12f
#
_entry.id   c05bf4e8f1e4e0c9c042c3ab59cec12f
#
_cell.length_a   1.000
_cell.length_b   1.000
_cell.length_c   1.000
_cell.angle_alpha   90.00
_cell.angle_beta   90.00
_cell.angle_gamma   90.00
#
_symmetry.space_group_name_H-M   'P 1'
#
loop_
_entity.id
_entity.type
_entity.pdbx_description
1 polymer ?
#
loop_
_entity_poly.entity_id
_entity_poly.type
_entity_poly.pdbx_seq_one_letter_code
_entity_poly.pdbx_strand_id
1 'polypeptide(L)'
;MPWLQLSIETTRDEAQRLGDALEESGAVSVSLEGADAEPLFETDWHDSTPVWRNTRVAALFEADADVAAAMAMVATLLGRAEPPPYTTATVDDQDWARVWMDRWQPMHFGANLWIVPSWLPAPDPQAVNITLDPGMAFGTGTHATTAMCLEWLAAHPPRGLEVIDYGCGSGILAIAALKLGARRALGTDTDPQALVTSRENAERNAVAGDLELCLPDAVPAAATADVVLANILAGPLVALAPRLTQLVRPGGTLVLSGLLATQADEVEAAYAGHFTFERRLREEWAMLAGRRRG
;
A
#
# COMPACT_ATOMS: atom_id res chain seq x y z
N MET A 1 5.83 26.38 -15.19
CA MET A 1 4.77 27.05 -16.01
C MET A 1 3.46 26.41 -15.62
N PRO A 2 2.33 27.13 -15.58
CA PRO A 2 1.05 26.51 -15.25
C PRO A 2 0.71 25.44 -16.29
N TRP A 3 -0.08 24.45 -15.88
CA TRP A 3 -0.62 23.42 -16.74
C TRP A 3 -2.12 23.59 -16.90
N LEU A 4 -2.67 23.10 -17.99
CA LEU A 4 -4.12 23.05 -18.19
C LEU A 4 -4.59 21.60 -18.02
N GLN A 5 -5.39 21.34 -16.99
CA GLN A 5 -6.03 20.04 -16.77
C GLN A 5 -7.40 20.03 -17.43
N LEU A 6 -7.66 19.00 -18.22
CA LEU A 6 -8.94 18.70 -18.84
C LEU A 6 -9.48 17.41 -18.21
N SER A 7 -10.74 17.42 -17.78
CA SER A 7 -11.38 16.27 -17.14
C SER A 7 -12.67 15.91 -17.86
N ILE A 8 -12.83 14.61 -18.16
CA ILE A 8 -13.99 14.03 -18.84
C ILE A 8 -14.49 12.83 -18.01
N GLU A 9 -15.78 12.82 -17.69
CA GLU A 9 -16.44 11.67 -17.09
C GLU A 9 -16.93 10.71 -18.19
N THR A 10 -16.63 9.43 -18.02
CA THR A 10 -16.95 8.39 -19.00
C THR A 10 -17.17 7.04 -18.33
N THR A 11 -17.55 6.04 -19.12
CA THR A 11 -17.68 4.66 -18.64
C THR A 11 -16.35 3.90 -18.73
N ARG A 12 -16.23 2.80 -17.98
CA ARG A 12 -15.09 1.88 -18.03
C ARG A 12 -14.71 1.51 -19.46
N ASP A 13 -15.70 1.16 -20.29
CA ASP A 13 -15.48 0.62 -21.63
C ASP A 13 -14.93 1.66 -22.62
N GLU A 14 -15.16 2.94 -22.35
CA GLU A 14 -14.70 4.06 -23.18
C GLU A 14 -13.43 4.72 -22.65
N ALA A 15 -13.10 4.52 -21.36
CA ALA A 15 -12.03 5.25 -20.67
C ALA A 15 -10.67 5.11 -21.37
N GLN A 16 -10.29 3.88 -21.75
CA GLN A 16 -9.02 3.63 -22.42
C GLN A 16 -8.96 4.32 -23.78
N ARG A 17 -9.99 4.16 -24.60
CA ARG A 17 -10.06 4.79 -25.94
C ARG A 17 -10.05 6.32 -25.86
N LEU A 18 -10.68 6.86 -24.83
CA LEU A 18 -10.68 8.30 -24.57
C LEU A 18 -9.28 8.77 -24.13
N GLY A 19 -8.62 8.00 -23.29
CA GLY A 19 -7.24 8.27 -22.86
C GLY A 19 -6.28 8.30 -24.06
N ASP A 20 -6.32 7.26 -24.89
CA ASP A 20 -5.48 7.16 -26.09
C ASP A 20 -5.73 8.35 -27.05
N ALA A 21 -7.01 8.75 -27.24
CA ALA A 21 -7.37 9.90 -28.07
C ALA A 21 -6.88 11.24 -27.50
N LEU A 22 -6.86 11.40 -26.18
CA LEU A 22 -6.32 12.58 -25.51
C LEU A 22 -4.79 12.65 -25.64
N GLU A 23 -4.08 11.54 -25.48
CA GLU A 23 -2.63 11.50 -25.72
C GLU A 23 -2.30 11.86 -27.18
N GLU A 24 -3.02 11.30 -28.16
CA GLU A 24 -2.83 11.61 -29.58
C GLU A 24 -3.18 13.05 -29.93
N SER A 25 -4.09 13.69 -29.15
CA SER A 25 -4.44 15.11 -29.32
C SER A 25 -3.46 16.08 -28.67
N GLY A 26 -2.37 15.58 -28.04
CA GLY A 26 -1.27 16.39 -27.49
C GLY A 26 -1.29 16.52 -25.97
N ALA A 27 -2.03 15.69 -25.24
CA ALA A 27 -1.90 15.63 -23.80
C ALA A 27 -0.51 15.12 -23.40
N VAL A 28 0.11 15.81 -22.44
CA VAL A 28 1.43 15.44 -21.88
C VAL A 28 1.33 14.25 -20.93
N SER A 29 0.18 14.12 -20.26
CA SER A 29 -0.11 13.01 -19.34
C SER A 29 -1.61 12.77 -19.32
N VAL A 30 -2.01 11.51 -19.21
CA VAL A 30 -3.40 11.09 -19.03
C VAL A 30 -3.48 10.15 -17.82
N SER A 31 -4.43 10.40 -16.92
CA SER A 31 -4.73 9.56 -15.78
C SER A 31 -6.19 9.15 -15.75
N LEU A 32 -6.44 7.93 -15.24
CA LEU A 32 -7.78 7.40 -15.02
C LEU A 32 -8.07 7.41 -13.52
N GLU A 33 -9.19 8.01 -13.12
CA GLU A 33 -9.60 8.16 -11.74
C GLU A 33 -11.05 7.67 -11.58
N GLY A 34 -11.43 7.24 -10.37
CA GLY A 34 -12.84 6.99 -10.06
C GLY A 34 -13.62 8.31 -10.08
N ALA A 35 -14.72 8.37 -10.84
CA ALA A 35 -15.62 9.52 -10.81
C ALA A 35 -16.46 9.55 -9.52
N ASP A 36 -16.69 8.40 -8.92
CA ASP A 36 -17.43 8.20 -7.67
C ASP A 36 -16.48 7.73 -6.56
N ALA A 37 -16.94 7.83 -5.30
CA ALA A 37 -16.21 7.33 -4.12
C ALA A 37 -16.24 5.78 -4.02
N GLU A 38 -16.50 5.06 -5.12
CA GLU A 38 -16.53 3.60 -5.15
C GLU A 38 -15.08 3.09 -5.09
N PRO A 39 -14.68 2.39 -4.02
CA PRO A 39 -13.33 1.84 -3.93
C PRO A 39 -13.14 0.73 -4.96
N LEU A 40 -12.02 0.71 -5.66
CA LEU A 40 -11.60 -0.38 -6.52
C LEU A 40 -11.08 -1.52 -5.63
N PHE A 41 -11.96 -2.46 -5.31
CA PHE A 41 -11.53 -3.73 -4.73
C PHE A 41 -11.18 -4.68 -5.87
N GLU A 42 -10.01 -5.32 -5.75
CA GLU A 42 -9.55 -6.29 -6.71
C GLU A 42 -10.56 -7.43 -6.88
N THR A 43 -11.19 -7.46 -8.03
CA THR A 43 -11.93 -8.61 -8.50
C THR A 43 -11.18 -9.19 -9.69
N ASP A 44 -10.66 -10.43 -9.52
CA ASP A 44 -10.09 -11.29 -10.56
C ASP A 44 -8.99 -10.69 -11.48
N TRP A 45 -7.75 -10.94 -11.10
CA TRP A 45 -6.50 -10.55 -11.76
C TRP A 45 -6.23 -11.20 -13.13
N HIS A 46 -7.22 -11.67 -13.85
CA HIS A 46 -6.91 -12.56 -14.99
C HIS A 46 -6.88 -11.92 -16.36
N ASP A 47 -7.33 -10.68 -16.63
CA ASP A 47 -7.21 -10.16 -18.01
C ASP A 47 -7.33 -8.64 -18.27
N SER A 48 -7.51 -7.77 -17.28
CA SER A 48 -7.55 -6.32 -17.56
C SER A 48 -7.19 -5.48 -16.34
N THR A 49 -6.53 -4.33 -16.55
CA THR A 49 -6.35 -3.32 -15.50
C THR A 49 -7.73 -2.93 -14.96
N PRO A 50 -8.00 -3.11 -13.65
CA PRO A 50 -9.30 -2.78 -13.08
C PRO A 50 -9.54 -1.27 -13.22
N VAL A 51 -10.66 -0.89 -13.84
CA VAL A 51 -11.07 0.50 -14.03
C VAL A 51 -12.46 0.67 -13.42
N TRP A 52 -12.72 1.82 -12.78
CA TRP A 52 -14.00 2.14 -12.17
C TRP A 52 -15.13 2.10 -13.20
N ARG A 53 -16.34 1.73 -12.78
CA ARG A 53 -17.54 1.72 -13.64
C ARG A 53 -17.80 3.10 -14.21
N ASN A 54 -17.73 4.14 -13.36
CA ASN A 54 -17.74 5.54 -13.73
C ASN A 54 -16.30 6.06 -13.56
N THR A 55 -15.67 6.39 -14.67
CA THR A 55 -14.26 6.78 -14.73
C THR A 55 -14.16 8.25 -15.12
N ARG A 56 -13.30 8.98 -14.43
CA ARG A 56 -12.83 10.31 -14.84
C ARG A 56 -11.50 10.16 -15.53
N VAL A 57 -11.43 10.61 -16.79
CA VAL A 57 -10.18 10.72 -17.53
C VAL A 57 -9.68 12.15 -17.36
N ALA A 58 -8.53 12.32 -16.71
CA ALA A 58 -7.89 13.62 -16.53
C ALA A 58 -6.64 13.68 -17.40
N ALA A 59 -6.56 14.71 -18.25
CA ALA A 59 -5.45 14.95 -19.16
C ALA A 59 -4.79 16.30 -18.87
N LEU A 60 -3.46 16.33 -18.85
CA LEU A 60 -2.69 17.56 -18.70
C LEU A 60 -2.18 18.01 -20.07
N PHE A 61 -2.35 19.29 -20.34
CA PHE A 61 -1.84 19.99 -21.52
C PHE A 61 -0.92 21.15 -21.09
N GLU A 62 -0.09 21.61 -22.00
CA GLU A 62 0.63 22.87 -21.79
C GLU A 62 -0.36 24.04 -21.65
N ALA A 63 0.02 25.06 -20.91
CA ALA A 63 -0.88 26.18 -20.55
C ALA A 63 -1.42 26.96 -21.76
N ASP A 64 -0.69 26.94 -22.87
CA ASP A 64 -1.03 27.61 -24.14
C ASP A 64 -1.68 26.66 -25.17
N ALA A 65 -2.02 25.44 -24.79
CA ALA A 65 -2.65 24.47 -25.68
C ALA A 65 -4.02 24.95 -26.15
N ASP A 66 -4.30 24.77 -27.44
CA ASP A 66 -5.64 25.02 -27.99
C ASP A 66 -6.56 23.84 -27.68
N VAL A 67 -7.24 23.93 -26.53
CA VAL A 67 -8.18 22.90 -26.06
C VAL A 67 -9.29 22.64 -27.05
N ALA A 68 -9.77 23.67 -27.75
CA ALA A 68 -10.85 23.48 -28.72
C ALA A 68 -10.39 22.62 -29.91
N ALA A 69 -9.19 22.87 -30.40
CA ALA A 69 -8.58 22.06 -31.46
C ALA A 69 -8.30 20.63 -30.98
N ALA A 70 -7.75 20.46 -29.77
CA ALA A 70 -7.50 19.15 -29.17
C ALA A 70 -8.80 18.34 -29.02
N MET A 71 -9.87 18.94 -28.52
CA MET A 71 -11.16 18.28 -28.33
C MET A 71 -11.89 17.96 -29.64
N ALA A 72 -11.69 18.78 -30.67
CA ALA A 72 -12.17 18.48 -32.05
C ALA A 72 -11.45 17.23 -32.61
N MET A 73 -10.15 17.11 -32.35
CA MET A 73 -9.37 15.94 -32.73
C MET A 73 -9.83 14.68 -31.96
N VAL A 74 -10.04 14.80 -30.63
CA VAL A 74 -10.60 13.71 -29.81
C VAL A 74 -11.95 13.23 -30.36
N ALA A 75 -12.86 14.17 -30.72
CA ALA A 75 -14.15 13.81 -31.31
C ALA A 75 -13.96 13.00 -32.62
N THR A 76 -13.03 13.42 -33.47
CA THR A 76 -12.71 12.73 -34.73
C THR A 76 -12.16 11.32 -34.48
N LEU A 77 -11.21 11.17 -33.56
CA LEU A 77 -10.60 9.87 -33.20
C LEU A 77 -11.62 8.90 -32.58
N LEU A 78 -12.59 9.44 -31.82
CA LEU A 78 -13.68 8.64 -31.26
C LEU A 78 -14.83 8.37 -32.25
N GLY A 79 -14.81 8.96 -33.47
CA GLY A 79 -15.87 8.82 -34.46
C GLY A 79 -17.16 9.57 -34.07
N ARG A 80 -17.05 10.65 -33.30
CA ARG A 80 -18.19 11.48 -32.82
C ARG A 80 -18.29 12.77 -33.60
N ALA A 81 -19.52 13.27 -33.75
CA ALA A 81 -19.76 14.57 -34.41
C ALA A 81 -19.36 15.75 -33.50
N GLU A 82 -19.46 15.57 -32.19
CA GLU A 82 -19.12 16.55 -31.17
C GLU A 82 -18.24 15.94 -30.10
N PRO A 83 -17.34 16.73 -29.46
CA PRO A 83 -16.53 16.23 -28.35
C PRO A 83 -17.41 15.87 -27.14
N PRO A 84 -16.96 14.92 -26.32
CA PRO A 84 -17.62 14.63 -25.05
C PRO A 84 -17.61 15.88 -24.13
N PRO A 85 -18.58 16.03 -23.22
CA PRO A 85 -18.56 17.10 -22.22
C PRO A 85 -17.27 17.03 -21.39
N TYR A 86 -16.64 18.19 -21.20
CA TYR A 86 -15.40 18.30 -20.45
C TYR A 86 -15.38 19.55 -19.56
N THR A 87 -14.56 19.52 -18.55
CA THR A 87 -14.22 20.66 -17.71
C THR A 87 -12.73 20.97 -17.81
N THR A 88 -12.36 22.23 -17.65
CA THR A 88 -10.97 22.64 -17.63
C THR A 88 -10.64 23.35 -16.32
N ALA A 89 -9.43 23.13 -15.81
CA ALA A 89 -8.88 23.80 -14.65
C ALA A 89 -7.41 24.17 -14.92
N THR A 90 -6.99 25.32 -14.47
CA THR A 90 -5.57 25.67 -14.47
C THR A 90 -4.92 25.03 -13.25
N VAL A 91 -3.86 24.27 -13.50
CA VAL A 91 -3.03 23.68 -12.45
C VAL A 91 -1.74 24.50 -12.40
N ASP A 92 -1.56 25.25 -11.32
CA ASP A 92 -0.33 26.00 -11.12
C ASP A 92 0.86 25.04 -11.06
N ASP A 93 1.98 25.47 -11.65
CA ASP A 93 3.26 24.79 -11.51
C ASP A 93 3.72 24.93 -10.06
N GLN A 94 3.20 24.07 -9.23
CA GLN A 94 3.61 23.96 -7.84
C GLN A 94 4.80 23.01 -7.77
N ASP A 95 5.70 23.26 -6.87
CA ASP A 95 6.68 22.27 -6.45
C ASP A 95 5.92 21.09 -5.80
N TRP A 96 5.44 20.19 -6.65
CA TRP A 96 4.63 19.05 -6.25
C TRP A 96 5.31 18.23 -5.15
N ALA A 97 6.64 18.18 -5.18
CA ALA A 97 7.40 17.53 -4.14
C ALA A 97 7.18 18.23 -2.79
N ARG A 98 7.14 19.56 -2.77
CA ARG A 98 6.96 20.35 -1.56
C ARG A 98 5.52 20.31 -1.05
N VAL A 99 4.53 20.46 -1.95
CA VAL A 99 3.10 20.34 -1.60
C VAL A 99 2.76 18.95 -1.07
N TRP A 100 3.37 17.94 -1.66
CA TRP A 100 3.23 16.57 -1.22
C TRP A 100 3.89 16.36 0.16
N MET A 101 5.10 16.87 0.38
CA MET A 101 5.79 16.82 1.68
C MET A 101 5.01 17.54 2.78
N ASP A 102 4.37 18.68 2.50
CA ASP A 102 3.59 19.43 3.48
C ASP A 102 2.34 18.71 3.97
N ARG A 103 1.83 17.73 3.21
CA ARG A 103 0.69 16.88 3.60
C ARG A 103 1.07 15.76 4.56
N TRP A 104 2.36 15.42 4.65
CA TRP A 104 2.83 14.36 5.52
C TRP A 104 3.20 14.91 6.89
N GLN A 105 2.55 14.37 7.91
CA GLN A 105 2.81 14.68 9.30
C GLN A 105 3.28 13.43 10.03
N PRO A 106 4.06 13.54 11.12
CA PRO A 106 4.38 12.40 11.96
C PRO A 106 3.12 11.68 12.44
N MET A 107 3.09 10.36 12.34
CA MET A 107 1.95 9.53 12.73
C MET A 107 2.27 8.77 14.01
N HIS A 108 1.33 8.75 14.96
CA HIS A 108 1.46 8.09 16.25
C HIS A 108 0.67 6.78 16.29
N PHE A 109 1.30 5.70 16.76
CA PHE A 109 0.71 4.38 16.88
C PHE A 109 0.87 3.83 18.30
N GLY A 110 -0.25 3.47 18.93
CA GLY A 110 -0.25 2.97 20.31
C GLY A 110 0.29 3.99 21.30
N ALA A 111 1.09 3.55 22.25
CA ALA A 111 1.58 4.41 23.33
C ALA A 111 2.91 5.11 23.05
N ASN A 112 3.76 4.54 22.19
CA ASN A 112 5.16 4.96 22.12
C ASN A 112 5.82 4.72 20.76
N LEU A 113 5.08 4.63 19.67
CA LEU A 113 5.59 4.39 18.31
C LEU A 113 5.20 5.53 17.39
N TRP A 114 6.18 6.12 16.70
CA TRP A 114 5.98 7.16 15.71
C TRP A 114 6.58 6.76 14.37
N ILE A 115 5.88 7.07 13.30
CA ILE A 115 6.43 7.10 11.94
C ILE A 115 6.65 8.57 11.59
N VAL A 116 7.88 8.92 11.25
CA VAL A 116 8.31 10.30 11.06
C VAL A 116 8.96 10.45 9.69
N PRO A 117 8.47 11.33 8.81
CA PRO A 117 9.15 11.69 7.58
C PRO A 117 10.56 12.24 7.86
N SER A 118 11.53 11.96 6.99
CA SER A 118 12.94 12.34 7.21
C SER A 118 13.18 13.86 7.29
N TRP A 119 12.29 14.65 6.73
CA TRP A 119 12.35 16.12 6.73
C TRP A 119 11.67 16.79 7.92
N LEU A 120 11.08 16.01 8.83
CA LEU A 120 10.42 16.54 10.03
C LEU A 120 11.13 16.05 11.31
N PRO A 121 11.16 16.86 12.37
CA PRO A 121 11.65 16.43 13.67
C PRO A 121 10.69 15.41 14.30
N ALA A 122 11.25 14.49 15.07
CA ALA A 122 10.45 13.58 15.87
C ALA A 122 9.64 14.36 16.94
N PRO A 123 8.30 14.19 17.02
CA PRO A 123 7.49 14.90 18.04
C PRO A 123 7.86 14.55 19.46
N ASP A 124 8.26 13.30 19.70
CA ASP A 124 8.78 12.82 20.98
C ASP A 124 10.10 12.06 20.75
N PRO A 125 11.26 12.69 20.99
CA PRO A 125 12.56 12.04 20.85
C PRO A 125 12.80 10.85 21.80
N GLN A 126 12.03 10.71 22.88
CA GLN A 126 12.13 9.60 23.83
C GLN A 126 11.31 8.38 23.38
N ALA A 127 10.41 8.56 22.45
CA ALA A 127 9.60 7.50 21.87
C ALA A 127 10.39 6.66 20.85
N VAL A 128 9.83 5.54 20.45
CA VAL A 128 10.34 4.74 19.33
C VAL A 128 9.95 5.45 18.03
N ASN A 129 10.93 6.08 17.39
CA ASN A 129 10.75 6.79 16.14
C ASN A 129 11.28 5.96 14.97
N ILE A 130 10.47 5.80 13.95
CA ILE A 130 10.84 5.19 12.66
C ILE A 130 10.84 6.28 11.61
N THR A 131 11.99 6.52 11.01
CA THR A 131 12.10 7.44 9.88
C THR A 131 11.69 6.71 8.61
N LEU A 132 10.60 7.14 8.01
CA LEU A 132 10.06 6.57 6.77
C LEU A 132 9.49 7.68 5.90
N ASP A 133 10.03 7.77 4.68
CA ASP A 133 9.51 8.68 3.68
C ASP A 133 8.45 7.95 2.85
N PRO A 134 7.33 8.60 2.54
CA PRO A 134 6.39 8.06 1.58
C PRO A 134 7.08 7.88 0.23
N GLY A 135 7.03 6.68 -0.31
CA GLY A 135 7.69 6.31 -1.56
C GLY A 135 6.78 5.47 -2.44
N MET A 136 7.34 4.93 -3.52
CA MET A 136 6.61 4.05 -4.45
C MET A 136 6.32 2.66 -3.89
N ALA A 137 6.99 2.25 -2.79
CA ALA A 137 6.70 0.99 -2.14
C ALA A 137 5.47 1.09 -1.22
N PHE A 138 4.62 0.08 -1.24
CA PHE A 138 3.47 -0.06 -0.34
C PHE A 138 3.91 -0.06 1.13
N GLY A 139 3.04 0.44 2.04
CA GLY A 139 3.28 0.40 3.47
C GLY A 139 3.91 1.67 4.03
N THR A 140 3.28 2.84 3.82
CA THR A 140 3.70 4.13 4.41
C THR A 140 3.16 4.36 5.82
N GLY A 141 2.37 3.43 6.35
CA GLY A 141 1.71 3.56 7.66
C GLY A 141 0.35 4.24 7.63
N THR A 142 -0.01 4.95 6.56
CA THR A 142 -1.30 5.66 6.45
C THR A 142 -2.49 4.74 6.25
N HIS A 143 -2.30 3.60 5.60
CA HIS A 143 -3.39 2.66 5.34
C HIS A 143 -3.86 2.00 6.63
N ALA A 144 -5.18 1.82 6.79
CA ALA A 144 -5.79 1.26 7.99
C ALA A 144 -5.18 -0.10 8.40
N THR A 145 -4.86 -0.96 7.43
CA THR A 145 -4.27 -2.29 7.65
C THR A 145 -2.88 -2.21 8.27
N THR A 146 -2.01 -1.33 7.75
CA THR A 146 -0.66 -1.12 8.29
C THR A 146 -0.73 -0.47 9.67
N ALA A 147 -1.63 0.52 9.84
CA ALA A 147 -1.85 1.17 11.12
C ALA A 147 -2.27 0.18 12.21
N MET A 148 -3.19 -0.75 11.93
CA MET A 148 -3.59 -1.78 12.89
C MET A 148 -2.44 -2.70 13.28
N CYS A 149 -1.58 -3.10 12.34
CA CYS A 149 -0.39 -3.91 12.63
C CYS A 149 0.63 -3.14 13.49
N LEU A 150 0.89 -1.86 13.20
CA LEU A 150 1.79 -1.02 14.00
C LEU A 150 1.27 -0.82 15.43
N GLU A 151 -0.02 -0.57 15.59
CA GLU A 151 -0.65 -0.49 16.92
C GLU A 151 -0.60 -1.80 17.67
N TRP A 152 -0.79 -2.93 16.97
CA TRP A 152 -0.64 -4.26 17.55
C TRP A 152 0.79 -4.48 18.04
N LEU A 153 1.81 -4.17 17.22
CA LEU A 153 3.22 -4.26 17.62
C LEU A 153 3.55 -3.34 18.81
N ALA A 154 3.02 -2.11 18.83
CA ALA A 154 3.21 -1.18 19.94
C ALA A 154 2.60 -1.70 21.25
N ALA A 155 1.44 -2.39 21.17
CA ALA A 155 0.78 -3.00 22.32
C ALA A 155 1.45 -4.33 22.75
N HIS A 156 2.10 -5.04 21.83
CA HIS A 156 2.75 -6.34 22.04
C HIS A 156 4.21 -6.31 21.56
N PRO A 157 5.09 -5.49 22.17
CA PRO A 157 6.48 -5.35 21.73
C PRO A 157 7.20 -6.69 21.70
N PRO A 158 7.77 -7.14 20.58
CA PRO A 158 8.39 -8.46 20.44
C PRO A 158 9.82 -8.49 21.01
N ARG A 159 10.00 -8.07 22.24
CA ARG A 159 11.32 -7.92 22.90
C ARG A 159 12.06 -9.24 22.99
N GLY A 160 13.24 -9.30 22.38
CA GLY A 160 14.10 -10.49 22.34
C GLY A 160 13.59 -11.61 21.45
N LEU A 161 12.45 -11.44 20.78
CA LEU A 161 11.81 -12.41 19.93
C LEU A 161 12.32 -12.32 18.47
N GLU A 162 12.05 -13.38 17.70
CA GLU A 162 12.27 -13.42 16.25
C GLU A 162 10.95 -13.15 15.53
N VAL A 163 11.02 -12.30 14.50
CA VAL A 163 9.87 -11.84 13.73
C VAL A 163 10.04 -12.17 12.26
N ILE A 164 8.98 -12.59 11.59
CA ILE A 164 8.91 -12.66 10.13
C ILE A 164 7.84 -11.68 9.65
N ASP A 165 8.19 -10.86 8.65
CA ASP A 165 7.29 -9.96 7.94
C ASP A 165 7.13 -10.48 6.51
N TYR A 166 5.98 -11.11 6.23
CA TYR A 166 5.70 -11.77 4.96
C TYR A 166 4.87 -10.85 4.05
N GLY A 167 5.46 -10.40 2.94
CA GLY A 167 4.97 -9.30 2.13
C GLY A 167 5.39 -7.97 2.77
N CYS A 168 6.72 -7.79 2.97
CA CYS A 168 7.24 -6.71 3.80
C CYS A 168 7.13 -5.32 3.17
N GLY A 169 6.99 -5.21 1.85
CA GLY A 169 6.87 -3.95 1.13
C GLY A 169 8.00 -2.97 1.47
N SER A 170 7.67 -1.87 2.12
CA SER A 170 8.64 -0.87 2.60
C SER A 170 9.52 -1.35 3.77
N GLY A 171 9.23 -2.51 4.36
CA GLY A 171 9.86 -3.04 5.57
C GLY A 171 9.35 -2.42 6.88
N ILE A 172 8.31 -1.60 6.84
CA ILE A 172 7.83 -0.81 7.99
C ILE A 172 7.52 -1.68 9.20
N LEU A 173 6.89 -2.86 9.03
CA LEU A 173 6.50 -3.74 10.14
C LEU A 173 7.73 -4.46 10.72
N ALA A 174 8.62 -4.95 9.88
CA ALA A 174 9.89 -5.55 10.32
C ALA A 174 10.76 -4.53 11.07
N ILE A 175 10.89 -3.31 10.54
CA ILE A 175 11.63 -2.22 11.17
C ILE A 175 10.97 -1.83 12.51
N ALA A 176 9.64 -1.73 12.55
CA ALA A 176 8.90 -1.45 13.78
C ALA A 176 9.15 -2.53 14.84
N ALA A 177 9.09 -3.81 14.46
CA ALA A 177 9.39 -4.90 15.36
C ALA A 177 10.81 -4.81 15.95
N LEU A 178 11.83 -4.53 15.11
CA LEU A 178 13.21 -4.36 15.55
C LEU A 178 13.38 -3.16 16.49
N LYS A 179 12.83 -2.01 16.14
CA LYS A 179 12.85 -0.79 16.97
C LYS A 179 12.13 -0.98 18.31
N LEU A 180 11.11 -1.85 18.35
CA LEU A 180 10.40 -2.24 19.57
C LEU A 180 11.09 -3.36 20.37
N GLY A 181 12.27 -3.81 19.93
CA GLY A 181 13.14 -4.71 20.65
C GLY A 181 13.15 -6.16 20.17
N ALA A 182 12.63 -6.48 19.01
CA ALA A 182 12.88 -7.81 18.39
C ALA A 182 14.38 -8.06 18.26
N ARG A 183 14.79 -9.31 18.46
CA ARG A 183 16.18 -9.72 18.35
C ARG A 183 16.63 -9.79 16.89
N ARG A 184 15.79 -10.25 16.01
CA ARG A 184 15.99 -10.39 14.56
C ARG A 184 14.66 -10.31 13.84
N ALA A 185 14.70 -9.84 12.60
CA ALA A 185 13.57 -9.91 11.70
C ALA A 185 14.00 -10.51 10.35
N LEU A 186 13.09 -11.25 9.72
CA LEU A 186 13.17 -11.69 8.34
C LEU A 186 12.02 -11.04 7.56
N GLY A 187 12.34 -10.22 6.58
CA GLY A 187 11.37 -9.67 5.63
C GLY A 187 11.41 -10.44 4.32
N THR A 188 10.26 -10.75 3.76
CA THR A 188 10.17 -11.37 2.44
C THR A 188 9.10 -10.69 1.60
N ASP A 189 9.39 -10.51 0.30
CA ASP A 189 8.45 -9.95 -0.66
C ASP A 189 8.68 -10.57 -2.03
N THR A 190 7.63 -10.64 -2.84
CA THR A 190 7.69 -11.13 -4.24
C THR A 190 8.31 -10.10 -5.17
N ASP A 191 8.25 -8.81 -4.81
CA ASP A 191 8.85 -7.72 -5.56
C ASP A 191 10.29 -7.46 -5.09
N PRO A 192 11.31 -7.68 -5.96
CA PRO A 192 12.69 -7.36 -5.63
C PRO A 192 12.92 -5.88 -5.27
N GLN A 193 12.10 -4.96 -5.83
CA GLN A 193 12.21 -3.54 -5.52
C GLN A 193 11.76 -3.25 -4.08
N ALA A 194 10.75 -3.96 -3.57
CA ALA A 194 10.35 -3.89 -2.18
C ALA A 194 11.50 -4.26 -1.22
N LEU A 195 12.27 -5.30 -1.56
CA LEU A 195 13.43 -5.72 -0.76
C LEU A 195 14.55 -4.65 -0.75
N VAL A 196 14.78 -3.97 -1.88
CA VAL A 196 15.71 -2.84 -1.96
C VAL A 196 15.25 -1.69 -1.06
N THR A 197 13.99 -1.29 -1.20
CA THR A 197 13.39 -0.22 -0.38
C THR A 197 13.40 -0.56 1.12
N SER A 198 13.07 -1.81 1.48
CA SER A 198 13.14 -2.29 2.86
C SER A 198 14.54 -2.18 3.43
N ARG A 199 15.58 -2.50 2.66
CA ARG A 199 16.97 -2.39 3.08
C ARG A 199 17.37 -0.95 3.34
N GLU A 200 17.08 -0.05 2.41
CA GLU A 200 17.37 1.38 2.55
C GLU A 200 16.67 1.98 3.78
N ASN A 201 15.41 1.60 4.01
CA ASN A 201 14.66 2.03 5.19
C ASN A 201 15.25 1.45 6.49
N ALA A 202 15.70 0.20 6.49
CA ALA A 202 16.34 -0.42 7.64
C ALA A 202 17.69 0.24 7.96
N GLU A 203 18.49 0.61 6.96
CA GLU A 203 19.73 1.36 7.12
C GLU A 203 19.46 2.75 7.72
N ARG A 204 18.46 3.48 7.19
CA ARG A 204 18.05 4.78 7.71
C ARG A 204 17.61 4.73 9.18
N ASN A 205 17.06 3.60 9.59
CA ASN A 205 16.61 3.36 10.97
C ASN A 205 17.65 2.66 11.86
N ALA A 206 18.87 2.41 11.34
CA ALA A 206 19.96 1.75 12.05
C ALA A 206 19.62 0.33 12.57
N VAL A 207 18.80 -0.42 11.83
CA VAL A 207 18.41 -1.82 12.15
C VAL A 207 18.75 -2.82 11.05
N ALA A 208 19.47 -2.41 10.02
CA ALA A 208 19.80 -3.28 8.87
C ALA A 208 20.63 -4.51 9.25
N GLY A 209 21.43 -4.43 10.33
CA GLY A 209 22.21 -5.56 10.83
C GLY A 209 21.39 -6.71 11.41
N ASP A 210 20.18 -6.43 11.84
CA ASP A 210 19.25 -7.39 12.46
C ASP A 210 18.08 -7.75 11.53
N LEU A 211 18.05 -7.20 10.30
CA LEU A 211 17.04 -7.49 9.27
C LEU A 211 17.65 -8.31 8.13
N GLU A 212 17.16 -9.52 7.96
CA GLU A 212 17.40 -10.34 6.78
C GLU A 212 16.28 -10.13 5.76
N LEU A 213 16.62 -10.01 4.46
CA LEU A 213 15.68 -9.78 3.37
C LEU A 213 15.91 -10.78 2.25
N CYS A 214 14.86 -11.46 1.82
CA CYS A 214 14.94 -12.44 0.72
C CYS A 214 13.60 -12.59 -0.01
N LEU A 215 13.65 -13.17 -1.21
CA LEU A 215 12.44 -13.60 -1.94
C LEU A 215 11.77 -14.78 -1.20
N PRO A 216 10.45 -15.01 -1.38
CA PRO A 216 9.71 -16.07 -0.69
C PRO A 216 10.31 -17.47 -0.88
N ASP A 217 10.82 -17.77 -2.07
CA ASP A 217 11.45 -19.07 -2.38
C ASP A 217 12.79 -19.27 -1.68
N ALA A 218 13.44 -18.20 -1.27
CA ALA A 218 14.70 -18.24 -0.52
C ALA A 218 14.49 -18.33 1.01
N VAL A 219 13.25 -18.18 1.50
CA VAL A 219 12.96 -18.37 2.92
C VAL A 219 13.21 -19.82 3.30
N PRO A 220 14.14 -20.12 4.24
CA PRO A 220 14.46 -21.50 4.60
C PRO A 220 13.22 -22.33 4.96
N ALA A 221 13.15 -23.57 4.52
CA ALA A 221 12.01 -24.44 4.81
C ALA A 221 11.79 -24.63 6.31
N ALA A 222 12.87 -24.65 7.09
CA ALA A 222 12.85 -24.79 8.55
C ALA A 222 12.72 -23.44 9.30
N ALA A 223 12.59 -22.31 8.57
CA ALA A 223 12.45 -21.00 9.21
C ALA A 223 11.19 -20.98 10.08
N THR A 224 11.35 -20.49 11.32
CA THR A 224 10.23 -20.28 12.25
C THR A 224 10.49 -19.05 13.08
N ALA A 225 9.44 -18.33 13.47
CA ALA A 225 9.52 -17.14 14.30
C ALA A 225 8.50 -17.18 15.45
N ASP A 226 8.73 -16.35 16.44
CA ASP A 226 7.82 -16.16 17.57
C ASP A 226 6.59 -15.34 17.15
N VAL A 227 6.80 -14.40 16.22
CA VAL A 227 5.75 -13.56 15.62
C VAL A 227 5.90 -13.58 14.10
N VAL A 228 4.82 -13.87 13.40
CA VAL A 228 4.73 -13.75 11.94
C VAL A 228 3.67 -12.71 11.63
N LEU A 229 4.03 -11.70 10.85
CA LEU A 229 3.16 -10.66 10.34
C LEU A 229 2.95 -10.91 8.85
N ALA A 230 1.73 -10.76 8.35
CA ALA A 230 1.45 -10.75 6.92
C ALA A 230 0.33 -9.74 6.64
N ASN A 231 0.72 -8.59 6.06
CA ASN A 231 -0.21 -7.54 5.65
C ASN A 231 -0.32 -7.54 4.12
N ILE A 232 -1.00 -8.56 3.61
CA ILE A 232 -1.19 -8.84 2.18
C ILE A 232 -2.67 -9.13 1.91
N LEU A 233 -3.06 -9.23 0.64
CA LEU A 233 -4.45 -9.45 0.24
C LEU A 233 -5.02 -10.79 0.75
N ALA A 234 -6.36 -10.86 0.91
CA ALA A 234 -7.06 -12.02 1.45
C ALA A 234 -6.82 -13.31 0.64
N GLY A 235 -6.85 -13.26 -0.69
CA GLY A 235 -6.60 -14.42 -1.53
C GLY A 235 -5.24 -15.07 -1.26
N PRO A 236 -4.11 -14.33 -1.34
CA PRO A 236 -2.80 -14.78 -0.90
C PRO A 236 -2.75 -15.29 0.55
N LEU A 237 -3.44 -14.64 1.51
CA LEU A 237 -3.49 -15.12 2.90
C LEU A 237 -4.10 -16.52 2.99
N VAL A 238 -5.18 -16.80 2.25
CA VAL A 238 -5.81 -18.13 2.20
C VAL A 238 -4.88 -19.14 1.53
N ALA A 239 -4.32 -18.81 0.36
CA ALA A 239 -3.44 -19.71 -0.39
C ALA A 239 -2.16 -20.09 0.39
N LEU A 240 -1.59 -19.13 1.12
CA LEU A 240 -0.37 -19.31 1.90
C LEU A 240 -0.60 -19.83 3.31
N ALA A 241 -1.85 -20.16 3.70
CA ALA A 241 -2.16 -20.58 5.07
C ALA A 241 -1.29 -21.75 5.58
N PRO A 242 -1.00 -22.81 4.81
CA PRO A 242 -0.09 -23.87 5.25
C PRO A 242 1.33 -23.34 5.52
N ARG A 243 1.85 -22.47 4.64
CA ARG A 243 3.20 -21.93 4.76
C ARG A 243 3.31 -20.98 5.94
N LEU A 244 2.41 -20.01 6.06
CA LEU A 244 2.39 -19.04 7.16
C LEU A 244 2.23 -19.75 8.51
N THR A 245 1.40 -20.80 8.57
CA THR A 245 1.28 -21.66 9.78
C THR A 245 2.62 -22.29 10.15
N GLN A 246 3.36 -22.84 9.18
CA GLN A 246 4.67 -23.48 9.45
C GLN A 246 5.69 -22.46 9.98
N LEU A 247 5.67 -21.23 9.50
CA LEU A 247 6.59 -20.18 9.92
C LEU A 247 6.39 -19.73 11.38
N VAL A 248 5.21 -19.92 11.96
CA VAL A 248 4.97 -19.59 13.37
C VAL A 248 5.39 -20.74 14.26
N ARG A 249 6.20 -20.52 15.29
CA ARG A 249 6.54 -21.53 16.31
C ARG A 249 5.29 -22.00 17.08
N PRO A 250 5.26 -23.22 17.60
CA PRO A 250 4.23 -23.61 18.57
C PRO A 250 4.15 -22.58 19.70
N GLY A 251 2.94 -22.09 19.99
CA GLY A 251 2.74 -21.00 20.97
C GLY A 251 3.13 -19.59 20.49
N GLY A 252 3.67 -19.44 19.29
CA GLY A 252 3.92 -18.15 18.65
C GLY A 252 2.64 -17.48 18.16
N THR A 253 2.76 -16.27 17.63
CA THR A 253 1.63 -15.45 17.20
C THR A 253 1.67 -15.20 15.69
N LEU A 254 0.52 -15.29 15.04
CA LEU A 254 0.27 -14.91 13.66
C LEU A 254 -0.60 -13.67 13.64
N VAL A 255 -0.19 -12.63 12.89
CA VAL A 255 -0.95 -11.40 12.66
C VAL A 255 -1.17 -11.24 11.17
N LEU A 256 -2.42 -11.26 10.76
CA LEU A 256 -2.86 -11.13 9.38
C LEU A 256 -3.61 -9.82 9.20
N SER A 257 -3.33 -9.09 8.13
CA SER A 257 -4.02 -7.86 7.74
C SER A 257 -3.99 -7.70 6.22
N GLY A 258 -4.58 -6.63 5.67
CA GLY A 258 -4.71 -6.46 4.22
C GLY A 258 -5.97 -7.14 3.66
N LEU A 259 -6.92 -7.44 4.53
CA LEU A 259 -8.20 -8.06 4.16
C LEU A 259 -9.37 -7.18 4.57
N LEU A 260 -10.48 -7.28 3.82
CA LEU A 260 -11.73 -6.62 4.17
C LEU A 260 -12.42 -7.35 5.33
N ALA A 261 -13.22 -6.61 6.11
CA ALA A 261 -14.04 -7.20 7.18
C ALA A 261 -14.94 -8.33 6.68
N THR A 262 -15.44 -8.22 5.45
CA THR A 262 -16.26 -9.25 4.79
C THR A 262 -15.50 -10.51 4.40
N GLN A 263 -14.17 -10.46 4.30
CA GLN A 263 -13.30 -11.60 3.96
C GLN A 263 -12.74 -12.30 5.21
N ALA A 264 -12.95 -11.74 6.39
CA ALA A 264 -12.35 -12.23 7.63
C ALA A 264 -12.74 -13.67 7.95
N ASP A 265 -14.01 -14.08 7.73
CA ASP A 265 -14.47 -15.44 8.00
C ASP A 265 -13.77 -16.47 7.12
N GLU A 266 -13.57 -16.17 5.84
CA GLU A 266 -12.88 -17.03 4.89
C GLU A 266 -11.40 -17.19 5.26
N VAL A 267 -10.74 -16.10 5.58
CA VAL A 267 -9.33 -16.12 6.01
C VAL A 267 -9.19 -16.92 7.31
N GLU A 268 -10.02 -16.64 8.33
CA GLU A 268 -9.97 -17.41 9.59
C GLU A 268 -10.18 -18.91 9.38
N ALA A 269 -11.12 -19.30 8.50
CA ALA A 269 -11.41 -20.70 8.21
C ALA A 269 -10.17 -21.44 7.67
N ALA A 270 -9.33 -20.78 6.87
CA ALA A 270 -8.11 -21.38 6.34
C ALA A 270 -7.07 -21.72 7.43
N TYR A 271 -7.15 -21.08 8.59
CA TYR A 271 -6.22 -21.29 9.72
C TYR A 271 -6.87 -21.98 10.93
N ALA A 272 -8.17 -22.29 10.89
CA ALA A 272 -8.95 -22.73 12.04
C ALA A 272 -8.40 -23.99 12.75
N GLY A 273 -7.66 -24.87 12.04
CA GLY A 273 -7.01 -26.04 12.62
C GLY A 273 -5.87 -25.71 13.59
N HIS A 274 -5.28 -24.56 13.49
CA HIS A 274 -4.04 -24.19 14.19
C HIS A 274 -4.14 -22.91 15.04
N PHE A 275 -5.08 -22.03 14.75
CA PHE A 275 -5.21 -20.73 15.42
C PHE A 275 -6.64 -20.50 15.91
N THR A 276 -6.75 -19.60 16.88
CA THR A 276 -7.98 -18.89 17.23
C THR A 276 -7.63 -17.42 17.21
N PHE A 277 -8.35 -16.65 16.41
CA PHE A 277 -8.05 -15.24 16.20
C PHE A 277 -8.91 -14.32 17.03
N GLU A 278 -8.32 -13.22 17.45
CA GLU A 278 -9.00 -12.00 17.85
C GLU A 278 -9.07 -11.08 16.63
N ARG A 279 -10.26 -10.54 16.35
CA ARG A 279 -10.48 -9.60 15.25
C ARG A 279 -10.40 -8.17 15.75
N ARG A 280 -9.76 -7.33 14.95
CA ARG A 280 -9.83 -5.88 15.06
C ARG A 280 -10.32 -5.31 13.73
N LEU A 281 -11.28 -4.40 13.79
CA LEU A 281 -11.86 -3.76 12.61
C LEU A 281 -11.52 -2.27 12.63
N ARG A 282 -11.24 -1.72 11.45
CA ARG A 282 -11.09 -0.29 11.22
C ARG A 282 -11.61 0.04 9.83
N GLU A 283 -12.67 0.87 9.78
CA GLU A 283 -13.39 1.13 8.53
C GLU A 283 -13.86 -0.19 7.92
N GLU A 284 -13.58 -0.44 6.64
CA GLU A 284 -13.89 -1.69 5.94
C GLU A 284 -12.85 -2.81 6.13
N TRP A 285 -11.75 -2.53 6.85
CA TRP A 285 -10.60 -3.44 6.96
C TRP A 285 -10.61 -4.25 8.26
N ALA A 286 -10.02 -5.43 8.19
CA ALA A 286 -9.82 -6.31 9.33
C ALA A 286 -8.34 -6.64 9.56
N MET A 287 -8.00 -6.86 10.82
CA MET A 287 -6.78 -7.51 11.28
C MET A 287 -7.14 -8.68 12.18
N LEU A 288 -6.46 -9.80 11.99
CA LEU A 288 -6.61 -11.02 12.76
C LEU A 288 -5.31 -11.31 13.51
N ALA A 289 -5.37 -11.46 14.82
CA ALA A 289 -4.21 -11.81 15.63
C ALA A 289 -4.53 -13.10 16.43
N GLY A 290 -3.69 -14.14 16.28
CA GLY A 290 -3.96 -15.42 16.92
C GLY A 290 -2.70 -16.14 17.35
N ARG A 291 -2.80 -16.92 18.46
CA ARG A 291 -1.73 -17.80 18.93
C ARG A 291 -1.83 -19.16 18.29
N ARG A 292 -0.67 -19.69 17.84
CA ARG A 292 -0.58 -21.05 17.34
C ARG A 292 -0.81 -22.04 18.50
N ARG A 293 -1.75 -22.95 18.29
CA ARG A 293 -1.94 -24.07 19.21
C ARG A 293 -0.72 -24.99 19.19
N GLY A 294 -0.39 -25.58 20.34
CA GLY A 294 0.71 -26.50 20.50
C GLY A 294 0.46 -27.85 19.84
#